data_97a2db9a25c1101fb72d8367a6dba660
#
_entry.id   97a2db9a25c1101fb72d8367a6dba660
#
_cell.length_a   1.000
_cell.length_b   1.000
_cell.length_c   1.000
_cell.angle_alpha   90.00
_cell.angle_beta   90.00
_cell.angle_gamma   90.00
#
_symmetry.space_group_name_H-M   'P 1'
#
loop_
_entity.id
_entity.type
_entity.pdbx_description
1 polymer ?
#
loop_
_entity_poly.entity_id
_entity_poly.type
_entity_poly.pdbx_seq_one_letter_code
_entity_poly.pdbx_strand_id
1 'polypeptide(L)'
;MKKILLTVFACFIAGAAAAADAPKAAVAPKAAVAAPKAAVAGSTMTEDQKILYFLGQAVSSKIKQFGFTAEEAKSIVKGFSESLAGKKSVVDETYGMKLNGYLAKKQEAIVAKQKEASKPFLAKMALEKGAEKLPSGVIYIPVKEGTGVTPKATDMVKVHYHGTFPDGKVFDSSVDRGTPAEFPLSGVIPCWTEGVQKIKVGGKAKLVCPSDTAYGDQGAGGAIPGGATLLFDVELLEIMKETPAAPAPEAAGEVKAAVDAKPAAEVKK
;
A
#
# COMPACT_ATOMS: atom_id res chain seq x y z
N MET A 1 11.70 -30.53 47.86
CA MET A 1 10.89 -30.75 49.08
C MET A 1 9.74 -29.77 49.11
N LYS A 2 8.55 -30.32 49.32
CA LYS A 2 7.21 -29.72 49.63
C LYS A 2 6.58 -28.97 48.45
N LYS A 3 5.65 -29.52 47.64
CA LYS A 3 4.33 -30.18 47.88
C LYS A 3 3.41 -29.34 48.75
N ILE A 4 2.23 -29.08 48.18
CA ILE A 4 0.84 -29.23 48.74
C ILE A 4 -0.04 -28.22 48.02
N LEU A 5 -0.98 -28.61 47.22
CA LEU A 5 -2.32 -29.25 47.27
C LEU A 5 -3.42 -28.17 47.31
N LEU A 6 -4.20 -28.03 46.25
CA LEU A 6 -5.57 -28.53 46.02
C LEU A 6 -6.56 -28.21 47.13
N THR A 7 -7.63 -27.47 46.86
CA THR A 7 -9.00 -27.92 47.21
C THR A 7 -10.07 -27.16 46.41
N VAL A 8 -10.91 -27.96 45.78
CA VAL A 8 -12.24 -27.72 45.22
C VAL A 8 -13.25 -27.60 46.36
N PHE A 9 -14.25 -26.72 46.27
CA PHE A 9 -15.55 -26.99 46.91
C PHE A 9 -16.69 -26.33 46.10
N ALA A 10 -17.57 -27.19 45.66
CA ALA A 10 -18.90 -26.92 45.12
C ALA A 10 -19.96 -27.17 46.19
N CYS A 11 -21.07 -26.42 46.19
CA CYS A 11 -22.41 -26.81 46.66
C CYS A 11 -23.37 -25.66 46.38
N PHE A 12 -24.34 -25.74 45.55
CA PHE A 12 -25.66 -26.36 45.48
C PHE A 12 -26.66 -25.89 46.55
N ILE A 13 -27.87 -25.59 46.05
CA ILE A 13 -29.26 -25.66 46.58
C ILE A 13 -29.93 -24.29 46.64
N ALA A 14 -30.83 -23.95 45.73
CA ALA A 14 -32.26 -24.25 45.53
C ALA A 14 -33.19 -23.74 46.66
N GLY A 15 -34.22 -23.00 46.29
CA GLY A 15 -35.35 -22.73 47.16
C GLY A 15 -36.29 -21.63 46.67
N ALA A 16 -37.48 -21.98 46.45
CA ALA A 16 -38.59 -21.45 45.70
C ALA A 16 -39.46 -20.42 46.47
N ALA A 17 -40.20 -19.66 45.64
CA ALA A 17 -41.63 -19.30 45.70
C ALA A 17 -42.16 -18.20 46.63
N ALA A 18 -42.97 -17.42 46.06
CA ALA A 18 -44.32 -16.88 46.33
C ALA A 18 -44.43 -15.35 46.47
N ALA A 19 -44.99 -14.73 45.53
CA ALA A 19 -46.29 -14.10 45.31
C ALA A 19 -46.75 -12.92 46.21
N ALA A 20 -47.34 -11.96 45.51
CA ALA A 20 -48.37 -10.96 45.88
C ALA A 20 -47.86 -9.59 46.32
N ASP A 21 -48.17 -8.48 45.70
CA ASP A 21 -49.34 -7.66 45.48
C ASP A 21 -48.92 -6.21 45.13
N ALA A 22 -49.55 -5.57 44.20
CA ALA A 22 -49.44 -4.17 43.90
C ALA A 22 -50.42 -3.36 44.81
N PRO A 23 -50.39 -2.04 44.94
CA PRO A 23 -50.49 -1.07 43.86
C PRO A 23 -49.89 0.36 44.06
N LYS A 24 -49.77 1.08 42.90
CA LYS A 24 -50.06 2.51 42.70
C LYS A 24 -49.20 3.61 43.34
N ALA A 25 -48.46 4.33 42.54
CA ALA A 25 -48.71 5.77 42.23
C ALA A 25 -47.61 6.34 41.32
N ALA A 26 -48.07 7.12 40.37
CA ALA A 26 -47.31 7.77 39.33
C ALA A 26 -46.45 8.96 39.81
N VAL A 27 -45.18 9.00 39.37
CA VAL A 27 -44.43 10.26 39.15
C VAL A 27 -43.58 10.05 37.94
N ALA A 28 -43.76 10.92 36.91
CA ALA A 28 -43.01 10.89 35.67
C ALA A 28 -41.53 11.18 35.87
N PRO A 29 -40.61 10.40 35.27
CA PRO A 29 -39.22 10.76 35.25
C PRO A 29 -38.90 11.62 34.01
N LYS A 30 -38.25 12.72 34.30
CA LYS A 30 -37.49 13.60 33.48
C LYS A 30 -36.72 12.84 32.40
N ALA A 31 -36.96 13.18 31.14
CA ALA A 31 -36.25 12.62 30.00
C ALA A 31 -34.75 12.84 30.12
N ALA A 32 -34.02 11.76 30.36
CA ALA A 32 -32.57 11.67 30.11
C ALA A 32 -32.38 11.55 28.60
N VAL A 33 -31.84 12.60 28.00
CA VAL A 33 -31.41 12.58 26.61
C VAL A 33 -30.25 11.58 26.52
N ALA A 34 -30.57 10.37 26.11
CA ALA A 34 -29.54 9.39 25.71
C ALA A 34 -28.84 9.90 24.46
N ALA A 35 -27.54 10.15 24.56
CA ALA A 35 -26.69 10.38 23.41
C ALA A 35 -26.89 9.27 22.38
N PRO A 36 -27.02 9.56 21.09
CA PRO A 36 -27.18 8.52 20.09
C PRO A 36 -25.88 7.73 20.02
N LYS A 37 -25.92 6.50 20.50
CA LYS A 37 -24.97 5.46 20.13
C LYS A 37 -25.05 5.37 18.59
N ALA A 38 -24.02 5.84 17.88
CA ALA A 38 -23.90 5.67 16.44
C ALA A 38 -23.86 4.15 16.16
N ALA A 39 -25.01 3.55 16.00
CA ALA A 39 -25.15 2.29 15.33
C ALA A 39 -24.75 2.53 13.88
N VAL A 40 -23.67 1.92 13.44
CA VAL A 40 -23.39 1.70 12.01
C VAL A 40 -24.47 0.72 11.55
N ALA A 41 -25.69 1.24 11.36
CA ALA A 41 -26.74 0.53 10.63
C ALA A 41 -26.26 0.41 9.21
N GLY A 42 -26.17 -0.81 8.68
CA GLY A 42 -25.90 -1.08 7.29
C GLY A 42 -26.88 -0.27 6.42
N SER A 43 -26.44 0.88 5.93
CA SER A 43 -27.20 1.69 4.99
C SER A 43 -27.34 0.84 3.74
N THR A 44 -28.58 0.45 3.41
CA THR A 44 -28.92 -0.17 2.14
C THR A 44 -28.81 0.90 1.04
N MET A 45 -27.57 1.14 0.59
CA MET A 45 -27.31 2.04 -0.53
C MET A 45 -27.96 1.45 -1.79
N THR A 46 -28.60 2.29 -2.58
CA THR A 46 -29.03 1.93 -3.94
C THR A 46 -27.78 1.62 -4.80
N GLU A 47 -27.99 0.96 -5.94
CA GLU A 47 -26.87 0.64 -6.84
C GLU A 47 -26.13 1.92 -7.30
N ASP A 48 -26.86 2.95 -7.70
CA ASP A 48 -26.30 4.24 -8.09
C ASP A 48 -25.50 4.89 -6.93
N GLN A 49 -26.00 4.79 -5.70
CA GLN A 49 -25.27 5.29 -4.53
C GLN A 49 -23.95 4.53 -4.30
N LYS A 50 -23.92 3.23 -4.53
CA LYS A 50 -22.69 2.43 -4.44
C LYS A 50 -21.69 2.85 -5.52
N ILE A 51 -22.15 3.07 -6.76
CA ILE A 51 -21.30 3.55 -7.86
C ILE A 51 -20.69 4.91 -7.51
N LEU A 52 -21.50 5.84 -7.02
CA LEU A 52 -21.02 7.17 -6.62
C LEU A 52 -20.08 7.12 -5.40
N TYR A 53 -20.37 6.25 -4.43
CA TYR A 53 -19.47 5.99 -3.31
C TYR A 53 -18.11 5.44 -3.78
N PHE A 54 -18.12 4.50 -4.70
CA PHE A 54 -16.90 3.97 -5.31
C PHE A 54 -16.11 5.05 -6.06
N LEU A 55 -16.79 5.95 -6.78
CA LEU A 55 -16.14 7.11 -7.41
C LEU A 55 -15.39 7.96 -6.37
N GLY A 56 -16.03 8.25 -5.23
CA GLY A 56 -15.37 8.96 -4.12
C GLY A 56 -14.14 8.24 -3.60
N GLN A 57 -14.20 6.91 -3.47
CA GLN A 57 -13.04 6.10 -3.09
C GLN A 57 -11.93 6.14 -4.15
N ALA A 58 -12.28 6.06 -5.43
CA ALA A 58 -11.33 6.13 -6.54
C ALA A 58 -10.59 7.48 -6.57
N VAL A 59 -11.29 8.59 -6.36
CA VAL A 59 -10.67 9.92 -6.25
C VAL A 59 -9.77 10.00 -5.02
N SER A 60 -10.24 9.55 -3.86
CA SER A 60 -9.45 9.60 -2.62
C SER A 60 -8.18 8.74 -2.68
N SER A 61 -8.19 7.63 -3.43
CA SER A 61 -7.03 6.76 -3.59
C SER A 61 -5.81 7.48 -4.18
N LYS A 62 -6.04 8.49 -5.05
CA LYS A 62 -4.98 9.28 -5.68
C LYS A 62 -4.22 10.17 -4.70
N ILE A 63 -4.88 10.57 -3.62
CA ILE A 63 -4.30 11.47 -2.60
C ILE A 63 -3.96 10.76 -1.29
N LYS A 64 -4.41 9.53 -1.10
CA LYS A 64 -4.17 8.74 0.12
C LYS A 64 -2.67 8.59 0.45
N GLN A 65 -1.82 8.54 -0.57
CA GLN A 65 -0.37 8.42 -0.43
C GLN A 65 0.27 9.56 0.38
N PHE A 66 -0.36 10.74 0.47
CA PHE A 66 0.14 11.88 1.25
C PHE A 66 -0.14 11.78 2.75
N GLY A 67 -0.79 10.73 3.23
CA GLY A 67 -0.97 10.45 4.65
C GLY A 67 -1.66 11.59 5.41
N PHE A 68 -2.76 12.12 4.88
CA PHE A 68 -3.53 13.17 5.54
C PHE A 68 -4.10 12.70 6.87
N THR A 69 -4.02 13.57 7.87
CA THR A 69 -4.68 13.38 9.17
C THR A 69 -6.20 13.49 9.02
N ALA A 70 -6.94 13.06 10.04
CA ALA A 70 -8.40 13.17 10.05
C ALA A 70 -8.89 14.63 9.93
N GLU A 71 -8.18 15.59 10.52
CA GLU A 71 -8.52 17.01 10.42
C GLU A 71 -8.24 17.58 9.02
N GLU A 72 -7.11 17.20 8.43
CA GLU A 72 -6.79 17.59 7.05
C GLU A 72 -7.79 16.98 6.05
N ALA A 73 -8.19 15.73 6.26
CA ALA A 73 -9.20 15.05 5.44
C ALA A 73 -10.56 15.78 5.50
N LYS A 74 -10.96 16.30 6.67
CA LYS A 74 -12.20 17.12 6.78
C LYS A 74 -12.14 18.35 5.89
N SER A 75 -10.98 19.03 5.86
CA SER A 75 -10.79 20.21 5.01
C SER A 75 -10.85 19.87 3.52
N ILE A 76 -10.25 18.74 3.11
CA ILE A 76 -10.30 18.24 1.74
C ILE A 76 -11.74 17.90 1.34
N VAL A 77 -12.47 17.15 2.18
CA VAL A 77 -13.87 16.77 1.94
C VAL A 77 -14.76 17.99 1.85
N LYS A 78 -14.55 19.01 2.71
CA LYS A 78 -15.27 20.27 2.65
C LYS A 78 -15.07 20.98 1.30
N GLY A 79 -13.82 21.17 0.87
CA GLY A 79 -13.52 21.82 -0.41
C GLY A 79 -14.11 21.05 -1.59
N PHE A 80 -14.00 19.72 -1.57
CA PHE A 80 -14.58 18.84 -2.59
C PHE A 80 -16.11 18.95 -2.67
N SER A 81 -16.80 18.87 -1.53
CA SER A 81 -18.27 18.95 -1.48
C SER A 81 -18.80 20.34 -1.88
N GLU A 82 -18.11 21.40 -1.50
CA GLU A 82 -18.48 22.78 -1.88
C GLU A 82 -18.29 23.01 -3.38
N SER A 83 -17.23 22.48 -3.95
CA SER A 83 -16.98 22.52 -5.40
C SER A 83 -18.05 21.77 -6.19
N LEU A 84 -18.41 20.55 -5.79
CA LEU A 84 -19.49 19.79 -6.43
C LEU A 84 -20.85 20.50 -6.32
N ALA A 85 -21.09 21.26 -5.24
CA ALA A 85 -22.28 22.05 -5.05
C ALA A 85 -22.26 23.38 -5.84
N GLY A 86 -21.23 23.67 -6.64
CA GLY A 86 -21.12 24.90 -7.42
C GLY A 86 -20.89 26.16 -6.57
N LYS A 87 -20.47 26.02 -5.30
CA LYS A 87 -20.17 27.17 -4.45
C LYS A 87 -18.90 27.88 -4.91
N LYS A 88 -18.89 29.19 -4.79
CA LYS A 88 -17.70 30.01 -5.05
C LYS A 88 -16.59 29.62 -4.08
N SER A 89 -15.37 29.45 -4.60
CA SER A 89 -14.17 29.18 -3.79
C SER A 89 -13.95 30.30 -2.77
N VAL A 90 -13.60 29.90 -1.54
CA VAL A 90 -13.20 30.83 -0.47
C VAL A 90 -11.69 31.11 -0.48
N VAL A 91 -10.93 30.46 -1.37
CA VAL A 91 -9.49 30.65 -1.59
C VAL A 91 -9.25 31.02 -3.05
N ASP A 92 -8.19 31.76 -3.30
CA ASP A 92 -7.77 32.18 -4.64
C ASP A 92 -6.79 31.19 -5.29
N GLU A 93 -6.45 31.44 -6.55
CA GLU A 93 -5.59 30.57 -7.35
C GLU A 93 -4.15 30.46 -6.83
N THR A 94 -3.68 31.40 -5.99
CA THR A 94 -2.33 31.35 -5.40
C THR A 94 -2.13 30.12 -4.51
N TYR A 95 -3.22 29.56 -4.00
CA TYR A 95 -3.16 28.31 -3.22
C TYR A 95 -2.75 27.09 -4.04
N GLY A 96 -2.85 27.11 -5.37
CA GLY A 96 -2.32 26.07 -6.24
C GLY A 96 -0.81 25.87 -6.08
N MET A 97 -0.05 26.97 -6.05
CA MET A 97 1.42 26.91 -5.81
C MET A 97 1.74 26.47 -4.37
N LYS A 98 0.99 26.96 -3.39
CA LYS A 98 1.16 26.57 -1.97
C LYS A 98 0.86 25.09 -1.76
N LEU A 99 -0.11 24.52 -2.50
CA LEU A 99 -0.45 23.11 -2.43
C LEU A 99 0.73 22.21 -2.81
N ASN A 100 1.43 22.53 -3.90
CA ASN A 100 2.58 21.74 -4.34
C ASN A 100 3.68 21.70 -3.26
N GLY A 101 4.01 22.84 -2.68
CA GLY A 101 4.98 22.91 -1.57
C GLY A 101 4.52 22.15 -0.31
N TYR A 102 3.23 22.20 -0.02
CA TYR A 102 2.65 21.46 1.11
C TYR A 102 2.72 19.94 0.90
N LEU A 103 2.34 19.47 -0.29
CA LEU A 103 2.39 18.04 -0.65
C LEU A 103 3.82 17.50 -0.67
N ALA A 104 4.79 18.30 -1.20
CA ALA A 104 6.21 17.92 -1.18
C ALA A 104 6.71 17.70 0.26
N LYS A 105 6.42 18.63 1.18
CA LYS A 105 6.79 18.47 2.59
C LYS A 105 6.16 17.23 3.24
N LYS A 106 4.91 16.93 2.91
CA LYS A 106 4.26 15.71 3.41
C LYS A 106 4.94 14.46 2.87
N GLN A 107 5.28 14.45 1.59
CA GLN A 107 6.00 13.34 0.98
C GLN A 107 7.36 13.12 1.64
N GLU A 108 8.15 14.17 1.84
CA GLU A 108 9.44 14.12 2.53
C GLU A 108 9.31 13.53 3.95
N ALA A 109 8.30 13.98 4.71
CA ALA A 109 8.05 13.46 6.06
C ALA A 109 7.69 11.97 6.06
N ILE A 110 6.91 11.51 5.08
CA ILE A 110 6.55 10.09 4.92
C ILE A 110 7.79 9.28 4.59
N VAL A 111 8.57 9.74 3.61
CA VAL A 111 9.82 9.09 3.18
C VAL A 111 10.80 8.96 4.33
N ALA A 112 11.04 10.05 5.07
CA ALA A 112 11.94 10.05 6.23
C ALA A 112 11.47 9.03 7.28
N LYS A 113 10.17 9.00 7.58
CA LYS A 113 9.58 8.03 8.51
C LYS A 113 9.74 6.58 8.03
N GLN A 114 9.52 6.32 6.74
CA GLN A 114 9.66 4.98 6.16
C GLN A 114 11.11 4.52 6.19
N LYS A 115 12.05 5.36 5.77
CA LYS A 115 13.48 5.04 5.81
C LYS A 115 13.95 4.76 7.24
N GLU A 116 13.54 5.58 8.22
CA GLU A 116 13.88 5.37 9.62
C GLU A 116 13.30 4.08 10.18
N ALA A 117 12.02 3.80 9.91
CA ALA A 117 11.35 2.57 10.33
C ALA A 117 11.97 1.31 9.69
N SER A 118 12.58 1.44 8.53
CA SER A 118 13.22 0.33 7.83
C SER A 118 14.60 -0.06 8.37
N LYS A 119 15.30 0.84 9.07
CA LYS A 119 16.67 0.59 9.57
C LYS A 119 16.80 -0.65 10.46
N PRO A 120 15.95 -0.84 11.49
CA PRO A 120 16.02 -2.05 12.33
C PRO A 120 15.76 -3.32 11.53
N PHE A 121 14.83 -3.27 10.57
CA PHE A 121 14.52 -4.38 9.71
C PHE A 121 15.71 -4.75 8.80
N LEU A 122 16.32 -3.78 8.13
CA LEU A 122 17.50 -3.99 7.31
C LEU A 122 18.66 -4.55 8.12
N ALA A 123 18.88 -4.04 9.34
CA ALA A 123 19.91 -4.55 10.25
C ALA A 123 19.66 -6.02 10.63
N LYS A 124 18.40 -6.38 10.90
CA LYS A 124 18.01 -7.77 11.18
C LYS A 124 18.26 -8.68 9.98
N MET A 125 17.84 -8.26 8.78
CA MET A 125 17.99 -9.06 7.57
C MET A 125 19.46 -9.28 7.17
N ALA A 126 20.33 -8.32 7.48
CA ALA A 126 21.78 -8.45 7.25
C ALA A 126 22.46 -9.50 8.16
N LEU A 127 21.80 -9.90 9.25
CA LEU A 127 22.28 -10.93 10.17
C LEU A 127 21.71 -12.34 9.88
N GLU A 128 20.82 -12.45 8.90
CA GLU A 128 20.26 -13.75 8.50
C GLU A 128 21.37 -14.67 7.98
N LYS A 129 21.20 -15.97 8.19
CA LYS A 129 22.20 -16.97 7.77
C LYS A 129 22.44 -16.92 6.26
N GLY A 130 23.68 -16.68 5.87
CA GLY A 130 24.09 -16.59 4.46
C GLY A 130 23.79 -15.24 3.82
N ALA A 131 23.31 -14.25 4.60
CA ALA A 131 23.07 -12.91 4.08
C ALA A 131 24.39 -12.23 3.65
N GLU A 132 24.37 -11.65 2.47
CA GLU A 132 25.45 -10.83 1.92
C GLU A 132 24.91 -9.43 1.66
N LYS A 133 25.47 -8.43 2.34
CA LYS A 133 25.14 -7.04 2.08
C LYS A 133 26.04 -6.49 0.99
N LEU A 134 25.43 -6.05 -0.11
CA LEU A 134 26.14 -5.47 -1.26
C LEU A 134 26.52 -4.00 -0.99
N PRO A 135 27.47 -3.43 -1.74
CA PRO A 135 27.88 -2.03 -1.58
C PRO A 135 26.75 -1.02 -1.74
N SER A 136 25.75 -1.32 -2.57
CA SER A 136 24.53 -0.54 -2.76
C SER A 136 23.59 -0.53 -1.55
N GLY A 137 23.83 -1.43 -0.58
CA GLY A 137 22.97 -1.64 0.57
C GLY A 137 21.92 -2.74 0.37
N VAL A 138 21.81 -3.33 -0.81
CA VAL A 138 20.99 -4.52 -1.09
C VAL A 138 21.49 -5.67 -0.24
N ILE A 139 20.55 -6.46 0.33
CA ILE A 139 20.91 -7.68 1.06
C ILE A 139 20.42 -8.86 0.24
N TYR A 140 21.37 -9.68 -0.18
CA TYR A 140 21.15 -10.95 -0.87
C TYR A 140 21.16 -12.09 0.15
N ILE A 141 20.14 -12.94 0.15
CA ILE A 141 20.05 -14.10 1.05
C ILE A 141 19.74 -15.34 0.20
N PRO A 142 20.67 -16.27 0.04
CA PRO A 142 20.43 -17.50 -0.71
C PRO A 142 19.42 -18.39 0.03
N VAL A 143 18.42 -18.88 -0.69
CA VAL A 143 17.41 -19.81 -0.17
C VAL A 143 17.62 -21.22 -0.73
N LYS A 144 17.92 -21.30 -2.03
CA LYS A 144 18.21 -22.55 -2.74
C LYS A 144 19.30 -22.27 -3.77
N GLU A 145 20.34 -23.05 -3.73
CA GLU A 145 21.41 -22.97 -4.73
C GLU A 145 20.90 -23.51 -6.07
N GLY A 146 21.17 -22.79 -7.15
CA GLY A 146 20.94 -23.27 -8.51
C GLY A 146 22.16 -24.01 -9.06
N THR A 147 21.97 -24.76 -10.12
CA THR A 147 23.03 -25.54 -10.77
C THR A 147 23.48 -24.95 -12.10
N GLY A 148 22.73 -23.99 -12.65
CA GLY A 148 23.05 -23.33 -13.92
C GLY A 148 24.06 -22.19 -13.76
N VAL A 149 24.17 -21.38 -14.82
CA VAL A 149 24.97 -20.16 -14.85
C VAL A 149 24.23 -18.98 -14.23
N THR A 150 24.95 -17.93 -13.87
CA THR A 150 24.37 -16.66 -13.41
C THR A 150 24.15 -15.73 -14.60
N PRO A 151 23.12 -14.89 -14.58
CA PRO A 151 22.86 -13.92 -15.63
C PRO A 151 23.80 -12.70 -15.54
N LYS A 152 23.97 -12.03 -16.66
CA LYS A 152 24.64 -10.72 -16.76
C LYS A 152 23.60 -9.61 -16.67
N ALA A 153 24.04 -8.39 -16.39
CA ALA A 153 23.16 -7.21 -16.31
C ALA A 153 22.38 -6.91 -17.60
N THR A 154 22.86 -7.40 -18.75
CA THR A 154 22.23 -7.22 -20.07
C THR A 154 21.27 -8.33 -20.45
N ASP A 155 21.23 -9.43 -19.68
CA ASP A 155 20.46 -10.59 -20.05
C ASP A 155 18.96 -10.39 -19.76
N MET A 156 18.14 -11.06 -20.58
CA MET A 156 16.72 -11.27 -20.32
C MET A 156 16.56 -12.48 -19.40
N VAL A 157 15.82 -12.35 -18.34
CA VAL A 157 15.60 -13.43 -17.37
C VAL A 157 14.12 -13.77 -17.24
N LYS A 158 13.84 -15.05 -17.05
CA LYS A 158 12.53 -15.58 -16.69
C LYS A 158 12.54 -16.00 -15.23
N VAL A 159 11.65 -15.43 -14.45
CA VAL A 159 11.64 -15.59 -12.99
C VAL A 159 10.23 -15.83 -12.45
N HIS A 160 10.17 -16.55 -11.33
CA HIS A 160 9.08 -16.36 -10.39
C HIS A 160 9.53 -15.43 -9.28
N TYR A 161 8.63 -14.53 -8.87
CA TYR A 161 8.89 -13.64 -7.74
C TYR A 161 7.65 -13.42 -6.89
N HIS A 162 7.89 -13.12 -5.63
CA HIS A 162 6.88 -12.71 -4.66
C HIS A 162 7.38 -11.50 -3.90
N GLY A 163 6.75 -10.36 -4.14
CA GLY A 163 7.14 -9.06 -3.63
C GLY A 163 6.31 -8.65 -2.41
N THR A 164 6.97 -8.37 -1.28
CA THR A 164 6.32 -7.99 -0.03
C THR A 164 6.98 -6.77 0.60
N PHE A 165 6.22 -6.09 1.47
CA PHE A 165 6.76 -5.13 2.42
C PHE A 165 7.32 -5.83 3.67
N PRO A 166 8.08 -5.12 4.53
CA PRO A 166 8.56 -5.66 5.80
C PRO A 166 7.48 -6.18 6.75
N ASP A 167 6.24 -5.70 6.62
CA ASP A 167 5.07 -6.15 7.37
C ASP A 167 4.41 -7.42 6.79
N GLY A 168 4.96 -7.94 5.68
CA GLY A 168 4.47 -9.13 4.99
C GLY A 168 3.33 -8.88 3.99
N LYS A 169 2.89 -7.63 3.83
CA LYS A 169 1.86 -7.30 2.85
C LYS A 169 2.42 -7.46 1.43
N VAL A 170 1.76 -8.26 0.61
CA VAL A 170 2.09 -8.46 -0.80
C VAL A 170 1.72 -7.22 -1.61
N PHE A 171 2.62 -6.75 -2.46
CA PHE A 171 2.33 -5.68 -3.41
C PHE A 171 2.33 -6.19 -4.86
N ASP A 172 3.08 -7.25 -5.16
CA ASP A 172 3.08 -7.90 -6.47
C ASP A 172 3.64 -9.32 -6.39
N SER A 173 3.09 -10.26 -7.18
CA SER A 173 3.51 -11.65 -7.17
C SER A 173 3.20 -12.35 -8.49
N SER A 174 4.22 -12.82 -9.17
CA SER A 174 4.07 -13.70 -10.34
C SER A 174 3.61 -15.11 -9.95
N VAL A 175 3.92 -15.52 -8.71
CA VAL A 175 3.49 -16.81 -8.15
C VAL A 175 1.97 -16.82 -8.00
N ASP A 176 1.39 -15.75 -7.44
CA ASP A 176 -0.07 -15.64 -7.25
C ASP A 176 -0.81 -15.53 -8.59
N ARG A 177 -0.18 -14.98 -9.62
CA ARG A 177 -0.71 -14.96 -10.99
C ARG A 177 -0.57 -16.30 -11.71
N GLY A 178 0.22 -17.25 -11.17
CA GLY A 178 0.46 -18.56 -11.78
C GLY A 178 1.30 -18.52 -13.06
N THR A 179 1.92 -17.39 -13.39
CA THR A 179 2.69 -17.20 -14.63
C THR A 179 4.03 -16.53 -14.34
N PRO A 180 5.17 -17.12 -14.76
CA PRO A 180 6.47 -16.49 -14.67
C PRO A 180 6.51 -15.15 -15.40
N ALA A 181 7.35 -14.25 -14.94
CA ALA A 181 7.57 -12.97 -15.58
C ALA A 181 8.94 -12.94 -16.25
N GLU A 182 9.02 -12.18 -17.33
CA GLU A 182 10.22 -12.01 -18.15
C GLU A 182 10.67 -10.56 -18.11
N PHE A 183 11.94 -10.30 -17.77
CA PHE A 183 12.48 -8.96 -17.63
C PHE A 183 13.89 -8.85 -18.19
N PRO A 184 14.22 -7.77 -18.91
CA PRO A 184 15.60 -7.39 -19.13
C PRO A 184 16.19 -6.87 -17.81
N LEU A 185 17.30 -7.43 -17.34
CA LEU A 185 17.93 -6.98 -16.09
C LEU A 185 18.46 -5.55 -16.15
N SER A 186 18.64 -5.00 -17.36
CA SER A 186 18.97 -3.61 -17.58
C SER A 186 17.79 -2.65 -17.40
N GLY A 187 16.55 -3.16 -17.40
CA GLY A 187 15.31 -2.37 -17.31
C GLY A 187 14.57 -2.49 -15.97
N VAL A 188 15.15 -3.19 -14.98
CA VAL A 188 14.53 -3.35 -13.66
C VAL A 188 15.20 -2.44 -12.62
N ILE A 189 14.64 -2.43 -11.40
CA ILE A 189 15.24 -1.65 -10.29
C ILE A 189 16.67 -2.11 -9.98
N PRO A 190 17.57 -1.22 -9.53
CA PRO A 190 18.98 -1.54 -9.24
C PRO A 190 19.15 -2.76 -8.33
N CYS A 191 18.31 -2.91 -7.31
CA CYS A 191 18.30 -4.08 -6.43
C CYS A 191 18.20 -5.41 -7.20
N TRP A 192 17.34 -5.45 -8.21
CA TRP A 192 17.18 -6.66 -9.04
C TRP A 192 18.35 -6.85 -9.99
N THR A 193 18.81 -5.77 -10.63
CA THR A 193 20.00 -5.84 -11.49
C THR A 193 21.20 -6.42 -10.73
N GLU A 194 21.44 -6.01 -9.49
CA GLU A 194 22.55 -6.53 -8.70
C GLU A 194 22.25 -7.93 -8.12
N GLY A 195 21.08 -8.09 -7.51
CA GLY A 195 20.75 -9.29 -6.74
C GLY A 195 20.51 -10.53 -7.61
N VAL A 196 19.82 -10.40 -8.75
CA VAL A 196 19.52 -11.54 -9.63
C VAL A 196 20.78 -12.09 -10.31
N GLN A 197 21.78 -11.24 -10.58
CA GLN A 197 23.08 -11.69 -11.11
C GLN A 197 23.82 -12.65 -10.17
N LYS A 198 23.44 -12.73 -8.90
CA LYS A 198 24.01 -13.69 -7.93
C LYS A 198 23.26 -15.03 -7.91
N ILE A 199 22.09 -15.11 -8.55
CA ILE A 199 21.25 -16.31 -8.56
C ILE A 199 21.63 -17.14 -9.78
N LYS A 200 22.03 -18.40 -9.56
CA LYS A 200 22.20 -19.37 -10.65
C LYS A 200 20.85 -19.88 -11.14
N VAL A 201 20.73 -20.21 -12.41
CA VAL A 201 19.50 -20.83 -12.96
C VAL A 201 19.11 -22.05 -12.13
N GLY A 202 17.83 -22.15 -11.77
CA GLY A 202 17.25 -23.14 -10.86
C GLY A 202 17.39 -22.82 -9.38
N GLY A 203 18.04 -21.68 -9.07
CA GLY A 203 18.23 -21.17 -7.70
C GLY A 203 17.11 -20.22 -7.26
N LYS A 204 17.06 -20.02 -5.94
CA LYS A 204 16.14 -19.08 -5.30
C LYS A 204 16.85 -18.25 -4.24
N ALA A 205 16.56 -16.96 -4.21
CA ALA A 205 17.11 -16.06 -3.20
C ALA A 205 16.07 -15.05 -2.76
N LYS A 206 16.27 -14.50 -1.57
CA LYS A 206 15.55 -13.33 -1.09
C LYS A 206 16.42 -12.10 -1.30
N LEU A 207 15.85 -11.09 -1.93
CA LEU A 207 16.46 -9.78 -2.11
C LEU A 207 15.76 -8.79 -1.18
N VAL A 208 16.53 -8.14 -0.31
CA VAL A 208 16.02 -7.05 0.53
C VAL A 208 16.55 -5.76 -0.06
N CYS A 209 15.64 -4.96 -0.56
CA CYS A 209 15.90 -3.77 -1.35
C CYS A 209 15.60 -2.52 -0.52
N PRO A 210 16.60 -1.79 -0.01
CA PRO A 210 16.38 -0.43 0.49
C PRO A 210 15.76 0.45 -0.58
N SER A 211 14.97 1.44 -0.16
CA SER A 211 14.25 2.32 -1.10
C SER A 211 15.15 2.92 -2.18
N ASP A 212 16.39 3.28 -1.84
CA ASP A 212 17.33 3.93 -2.77
C ASP A 212 17.76 3.01 -3.93
N THR A 213 17.62 1.70 -3.78
CA THR A 213 17.86 0.68 -4.82
C THR A 213 16.59 0.12 -5.42
N ALA A 214 15.44 0.65 -5.02
CA ALA A 214 14.11 0.25 -5.48
C ALA A 214 13.41 1.43 -6.18
N TYR A 215 12.33 1.95 -5.58
CA TYR A 215 11.54 3.03 -6.19
C TYR A 215 11.79 4.42 -5.55
N GLY A 216 12.84 4.55 -4.75
CA GLY A 216 13.28 5.82 -4.17
C GLY A 216 12.24 6.53 -3.33
N ASP A 217 12.32 7.84 -3.33
CA ASP A 217 11.46 8.72 -2.53
C ASP A 217 10.08 8.95 -3.19
N GLN A 218 9.94 8.64 -4.48
CA GLN A 218 8.68 8.78 -5.19
C GLN A 218 7.75 7.59 -5.02
N GLY A 219 8.30 6.38 -4.75
CA GLY A 219 7.52 5.16 -4.77
C GLY A 219 7.05 4.77 -6.16
N ALA A 220 6.06 3.89 -6.28
CA ALA A 220 5.53 3.44 -7.55
C ALA A 220 4.01 3.19 -7.51
N GLY A 221 3.31 3.70 -8.54
CA GLY A 221 1.92 3.38 -8.86
C GLY A 221 0.88 3.57 -7.76
N GLY A 222 1.20 4.31 -6.70
CA GLY A 222 0.33 4.44 -5.52
C GLY A 222 0.25 3.17 -4.65
N ALA A 223 0.81 2.06 -5.11
CA ALA A 223 0.88 0.80 -4.35
C ALA A 223 2.14 0.74 -3.47
N ILE A 224 3.25 1.31 -3.93
CA ILE A 224 4.53 1.35 -3.22
C ILE A 224 4.78 2.78 -2.73
N PRO A 225 4.74 3.03 -1.41
CA PRO A 225 5.04 4.35 -0.86
C PRO A 225 6.49 4.76 -1.11
N GLY A 226 6.73 6.07 -1.16
CA GLY A 226 8.09 6.59 -1.18
C GLY A 226 8.87 6.21 0.08
N GLY A 227 10.14 5.89 -0.06
CA GLY A 227 11.02 5.47 1.03
C GLY A 227 10.82 4.02 1.49
N ALA A 228 9.97 3.24 0.83
CA ALA A 228 9.67 1.86 1.22
C ALA A 228 10.84 0.91 0.94
N THR A 229 11.18 0.10 1.94
CA THR A 229 12.02 -1.09 1.75
C THR A 229 11.16 -2.22 1.22
N LEU A 230 11.66 -2.95 0.24
CA LEU A 230 10.96 -4.06 -0.40
C LEU A 230 11.71 -5.38 -0.19
N LEU A 231 10.95 -6.46 -0.14
CA LEU A 231 11.48 -7.82 -0.14
C LEU A 231 10.96 -8.53 -1.39
N PHE A 232 11.85 -9.29 -2.02
CA PHE A 232 11.48 -10.15 -3.12
C PHE A 232 12.05 -11.55 -2.87
N ASP A 233 11.20 -12.55 -2.84
CA ASP A 233 11.59 -13.93 -3.02
C ASP A 233 11.64 -14.18 -4.52
N VAL A 234 12.84 -14.42 -5.07
CA VAL A 234 13.06 -14.56 -6.53
C VAL A 234 13.58 -15.95 -6.82
N GLU A 235 12.96 -16.64 -7.75
CA GLU A 235 13.42 -17.91 -8.33
C GLU A 235 13.79 -17.68 -9.79
N LEU A 236 15.05 -17.89 -10.14
CA LEU A 236 15.54 -17.75 -11.51
C LEU A 236 15.31 -19.07 -12.26
N LEU A 237 14.37 -19.04 -13.20
CA LEU A 237 14.00 -20.21 -13.98
C LEU A 237 14.91 -20.38 -15.20
N GLU A 238 15.17 -19.29 -15.93
CA GLU A 238 15.88 -19.34 -17.20
C GLU A 238 16.56 -18.00 -17.50
N ILE A 239 17.68 -18.05 -18.21
CA ILE A 239 18.31 -16.91 -18.86
C ILE A 239 17.98 -17.03 -20.35
N MET A 240 17.19 -16.09 -20.84
CA MET A 240 16.78 -16.04 -22.24
C MET A 240 17.89 -15.37 -23.05
N LYS A 241 18.32 -15.98 -24.13
CA LYS A 241 19.21 -15.32 -25.10
C LYS A 241 18.41 -14.21 -25.77
N GLU A 242 19.03 -13.03 -25.95
CA GLU A 242 18.40 -11.90 -26.64
C GLU A 242 17.75 -12.37 -27.94
N THR A 243 16.42 -12.34 -27.98
CA THR A 243 15.68 -12.11 -29.21
C THR A 243 15.59 -10.58 -29.32
N PRO A 244 15.90 -9.95 -30.47
CA PRO A 244 15.85 -8.48 -30.59
C PRO A 244 14.53 -7.95 -30.06
N ALA A 245 14.61 -6.95 -29.20
CA ALA A 245 13.55 -6.39 -28.36
C ALA A 245 12.23 -6.20 -29.14
N ALA A 246 11.17 -6.85 -28.67
CA ALA A 246 9.84 -6.26 -28.78
C ALA A 246 9.82 -5.01 -27.88
N PRO A 247 9.26 -3.87 -28.31
CA PRO A 247 9.24 -2.65 -27.52
C PRO A 247 8.52 -2.92 -26.19
N ALA A 248 9.11 -2.43 -25.10
CA ALA A 248 8.53 -2.47 -23.77
C ALA A 248 7.08 -1.96 -23.83
N PRO A 249 6.14 -2.56 -23.10
CA PRO A 249 4.83 -1.96 -22.93
C PRO A 249 5.04 -0.61 -22.24
N GLU A 250 4.83 0.46 -22.99
CA GLU A 250 4.77 1.81 -22.45
C GLU A 250 3.82 1.83 -21.25
N ALA A 251 4.34 2.33 -20.14
CA ALA A 251 3.52 2.64 -18.99
C ALA A 251 2.40 3.56 -19.44
N ALA A 252 1.18 3.04 -19.44
CA ALA A 252 -0.03 3.74 -19.81
C ALA A 252 -0.16 5.04 -19.00
N GLY A 253 -0.29 6.16 -19.68
CA GLY A 253 -0.85 7.32 -19.07
C GLY A 253 -0.31 8.68 -19.44
N GLU A 254 -0.06 8.99 -20.69
CA GLU A 254 -0.12 10.39 -21.13
C GLU A 254 -1.40 10.60 -21.93
N VAL A 255 -2.41 11.10 -21.26
CA VAL A 255 -3.62 11.63 -21.92
C VAL A 255 -3.24 12.99 -22.51
N LYS A 256 -2.79 13.01 -23.74
CA LYS A 256 -2.69 14.24 -24.54
C LYS A 256 -4.10 14.75 -24.78
N ALA A 257 -4.47 15.83 -24.10
CA ALA A 257 -5.63 16.62 -24.48
C ALA A 257 -5.36 17.26 -25.83
N ALA A 258 -6.00 16.72 -26.86
CA ALA A 258 -6.09 17.37 -28.16
C ALA A 258 -7.07 18.54 -28.03
N VAL A 259 -6.54 19.75 -28.01
CA VAL A 259 -7.34 20.95 -28.24
C VAL A 259 -7.13 21.34 -29.71
N ASP A 260 -7.99 20.83 -30.57
CA ASP A 260 -8.13 21.32 -31.94
C ASP A 260 -8.86 22.68 -31.89
N ALA A 261 -8.10 23.75 -31.92
CA ALA A 261 -8.59 25.09 -32.28
C ALA A 261 -8.35 25.33 -33.76
N LYS A 262 -9.39 25.09 -34.55
CA LYS A 262 -9.44 25.47 -35.95
C LYS A 262 -9.64 27.00 -36.04
N PRO A 263 -8.81 27.77 -36.77
CA PRO A 263 -9.08 29.18 -37.00
C PRO A 263 -10.17 29.35 -38.04
N ALA A 264 -11.19 30.12 -37.69
CA ALA A 264 -12.24 30.54 -38.62
C ALA A 264 -11.71 31.51 -39.67
N ALA A 265 -12.03 31.19 -40.90
CA ALA A 265 -11.68 31.99 -42.09
C ALA A 265 -12.35 33.36 -42.11
N GLU A 266 -11.58 34.30 -42.55
CA GLU A 266 -11.91 35.67 -42.98
C GLU A 266 -13.02 35.66 -44.03
N VAL A 267 -14.10 36.40 -43.82
CA VAL A 267 -15.04 36.79 -44.86
C VAL A 267 -14.89 38.28 -45.13
N LYS A 268 -14.31 38.59 -46.30
CA LYS A 268 -14.44 39.90 -46.91
C LYS A 268 -15.84 40.14 -47.42
N LYS A 269 -16.49 41.12 -46.98
CA LYS A 269 -17.07 42.28 -47.66
C LYS A 269 -17.88 43.10 -46.68
#